data_f18a81f9322330272fba5b8305dae7c2
#
_entry.id   f18a81f9322330272fba5b8305dae7c2
#
_cell.length_a   1.000
_cell.length_b   1.000
_cell.length_c   1.000
_cell.angle_alpha   90.00
_cell.angle_beta   90.00
_cell.angle_gamma   90.00
#
_symmetry.space_group_name_H-M   'P 1'
#
loop_
_entity.id
_entity.type
_entity.pdbx_description
1 polymer ?
#
loop_
_entity_poly.entity_id
_entity_poly.type
_entity_poly.pdbx_seq_one_letter_code
_entity_poly.pdbx_strand_id
1 'polypeptide(L)'
;MEYSKKEMKLITTLAKCEDIEDASAYYDKITEYGKKILKESYLANLSKLLEAFSHVDRILILRILMEKDRCVCELEAILGKSQSNISYHLKILENLNLIKGWKKGKFTHYSIVQKSLEYFKDLFNDWINDEIFN
;
A
#
# COMPACT_ATOMS: atom_id res chain seq x y z
N MET A 1 1.01 -5.24 -37.86
CA MET A 1 1.96 -4.81 -36.80
C MET A 1 2.93 -5.95 -36.52
N GLU A 2 4.20 -5.66 -36.59
CA GLU A 2 5.22 -6.67 -36.30
C GLU A 2 5.44 -6.81 -34.81
N TYR A 3 5.61 -8.04 -34.36
CA TYR A 3 5.91 -8.37 -32.98
C TYR A 3 7.41 -8.64 -32.80
N SER A 4 7.96 -8.25 -31.64
CA SER A 4 9.33 -8.58 -31.30
C SER A 4 9.47 -10.10 -31.06
N LYS A 5 10.70 -10.59 -30.98
CA LYS A 5 10.96 -11.99 -30.64
C LYS A 5 10.33 -12.41 -29.33
N LYS A 6 10.43 -11.54 -28.32
CA LYS A 6 9.87 -11.78 -27.00
C LYS A 6 8.35 -11.85 -27.05
N GLU A 7 7.73 -10.92 -27.77
CA GLU A 7 6.27 -10.90 -27.96
C GLU A 7 5.78 -12.14 -28.72
N MET A 8 6.47 -12.53 -29.80
CA MET A 8 6.13 -13.74 -30.54
C MET A 8 6.22 -15.00 -29.70
N LYS A 9 7.20 -15.06 -28.78
CA LYS A 9 7.35 -16.16 -27.85
C LYS A 9 6.14 -16.29 -26.92
N LEU A 10 5.69 -15.14 -26.40
CA LEU A 10 4.50 -15.09 -25.53
C LEU A 10 3.23 -15.49 -26.30
N ILE A 11 3.06 -14.97 -27.51
CA ILE A 11 1.92 -15.30 -28.37
C ILE A 11 1.90 -16.83 -28.68
N THR A 12 3.06 -17.39 -28.97
CA THR A 12 3.18 -18.84 -29.23
C THR A 12 2.77 -19.65 -27.99
N THR A 13 3.16 -19.16 -26.79
CA THR A 13 2.77 -19.81 -25.54
C THR A 13 1.27 -19.69 -25.29
N LEU A 14 0.68 -18.53 -25.55
CA LEU A 14 -0.76 -18.30 -25.40
C LEU A 14 -1.57 -19.18 -26.37
N ALA A 15 -1.03 -19.43 -27.57
CA ALA A 15 -1.69 -20.28 -28.57
C ALA A 15 -1.89 -21.73 -28.09
N LYS A 16 -1.15 -22.15 -27.06
CA LYS A 16 -1.28 -23.47 -26.44
C LYS A 16 -2.44 -23.57 -25.46
N CYS A 17 -3.04 -22.43 -25.07
CA CYS A 17 -4.19 -22.41 -24.16
C CYS A 17 -5.45 -22.78 -24.92
N GLU A 18 -6.22 -23.75 -24.39
CA GLU A 18 -7.40 -24.30 -25.08
C GLU A 18 -8.50 -23.27 -25.34
N ASP A 19 -8.62 -22.28 -24.51
CA ASP A 19 -9.70 -21.28 -24.59
C ASP A 19 -9.38 -20.08 -25.49
N ILE A 20 -8.21 -20.07 -26.14
CA ILE A 20 -7.77 -18.95 -26.97
C ILE A 20 -7.79 -19.38 -28.45
N GLU A 21 -8.71 -18.83 -29.24
CA GLU A 21 -8.84 -19.10 -30.65
C GLU A 21 -7.81 -18.36 -31.51
N ASP A 22 -7.63 -17.05 -31.21
CA ASP A 22 -6.66 -16.18 -31.90
C ASP A 22 -5.68 -15.60 -30.90
N ALA A 23 -4.51 -16.22 -30.79
CA ALA A 23 -3.52 -15.83 -29.81
C ALA A 23 -2.97 -14.40 -30.00
N SER A 24 -2.80 -13.99 -31.28
CA SER A 24 -2.30 -12.62 -31.57
C SER A 24 -3.32 -11.55 -31.17
N ALA A 25 -4.58 -11.76 -31.53
CA ALA A 25 -5.64 -10.83 -31.16
C ALA A 25 -5.84 -10.76 -29.64
N TYR A 26 -5.77 -11.91 -28.98
CA TYR A 26 -5.85 -12.01 -27.52
C TYR A 26 -4.68 -11.29 -26.86
N TYR A 27 -3.46 -11.49 -27.38
CA TYR A 27 -2.27 -10.81 -26.88
C TYR A 27 -2.43 -9.29 -26.97
N ASP A 28 -2.90 -8.77 -28.10
CA ASP A 28 -3.12 -7.35 -28.26
C ASP A 28 -4.15 -6.81 -27.27
N LYS A 29 -5.21 -7.56 -27.03
CA LYS A 29 -6.27 -7.20 -26.10
C LYS A 29 -5.76 -7.12 -24.66
N ILE A 30 -5.03 -8.14 -24.20
CA ILE A 30 -4.53 -8.15 -22.80
C ILE A 30 -3.40 -7.15 -22.58
N THR A 31 -2.57 -6.89 -23.59
CA THR A 31 -1.52 -5.86 -23.46
C THR A 31 -2.11 -4.45 -23.44
N GLU A 32 -3.18 -4.20 -24.17
CA GLU A 32 -3.91 -2.95 -24.11
C GLU A 32 -4.56 -2.73 -22.75
N TYR A 33 -5.16 -3.79 -22.20
CA TYR A 33 -5.67 -3.80 -20.83
C TYR A 33 -4.56 -3.49 -19.82
N GLY A 34 -3.40 -4.13 -19.99
CA GLY A 34 -2.22 -3.89 -19.15
C GLY A 34 -1.76 -2.43 -19.14
N LYS A 35 -1.76 -1.79 -20.31
CA LYS A 35 -1.41 -0.37 -20.43
C LYS A 35 -2.32 0.53 -19.60
N LYS A 36 -3.61 0.22 -19.55
CA LYS A 36 -4.58 0.97 -18.74
C LYS A 36 -4.30 0.80 -17.24
N ILE A 37 -4.11 -0.44 -16.79
CA ILE A 37 -3.84 -0.74 -15.39
C ILE A 37 -2.54 -0.09 -14.92
N LEU A 38 -1.48 -0.15 -15.72
CA LEU A 38 -0.19 0.41 -15.36
C LEU A 38 -0.20 1.94 -15.22
N LYS A 39 -1.22 2.61 -15.75
CA LYS A 39 -1.41 4.05 -15.61
C LYS A 39 -2.20 4.45 -14.37
N GLU A 40 -2.77 3.50 -13.65
CA GLU A 40 -3.54 3.79 -12.43
C GLU A 40 -2.58 4.16 -11.29
N SER A 41 -2.28 5.45 -11.16
CA SER A 41 -1.30 5.97 -10.20
C SER A 41 -1.68 5.73 -8.74
N TYR A 42 -2.98 5.61 -8.43
CA TYR A 42 -3.42 5.37 -7.07
C TYR A 42 -2.93 4.03 -6.50
N LEU A 43 -2.65 3.05 -7.36
CA LEU A 43 -2.14 1.74 -6.94
C LEU A 43 -0.74 1.85 -6.31
N ALA A 44 0.11 2.72 -6.83
CA ALA A 44 1.43 2.97 -6.25
C ALA A 44 1.32 3.61 -4.87
N ASN A 45 0.40 4.56 -4.70
CA ASN A 45 0.14 5.20 -3.41
C ASN A 45 -0.43 4.19 -2.41
N LEU A 46 -1.37 3.36 -2.84
CA LEU A 46 -1.93 2.29 -2.03
C LEU A 46 -0.83 1.33 -1.56
N SER A 47 0.06 0.92 -2.46
CA SER A 47 1.16 0.03 -2.13
C SER A 47 2.07 0.61 -1.04
N LYS A 48 2.41 1.89 -1.14
CA LYS A 48 3.23 2.58 -0.12
C LYS A 48 2.55 2.57 1.24
N LEU A 49 1.24 2.86 1.27
CA LEU A 49 0.48 2.88 2.52
C LEU A 49 0.36 1.47 3.10
N LEU A 50 0.11 0.47 2.27
CA LEU A 50 0.02 -0.92 2.71
C LEU A 50 1.34 -1.41 3.33
N GLU A 51 2.48 -0.89 2.87
CA GLU A 51 3.78 -1.21 3.45
C GLU A 51 3.83 -0.82 4.93
N ALA A 52 3.24 0.32 5.30
CA ALA A 52 3.14 0.74 6.70
C ALA A 52 2.38 -0.28 7.54
N PHE A 53 1.37 -0.94 6.96
CA PHE A 53 0.54 -1.92 7.64
C PHE A 53 1.07 -3.35 7.55
N SER A 54 2.25 -3.55 7.00
CA SER A 54 2.84 -4.88 6.84
C SER A 54 3.54 -5.42 8.10
N HIS A 55 3.59 -4.64 9.17
CA HIS A 55 4.22 -5.02 10.43
C HIS A 55 3.24 -4.82 11.59
N VAL A 56 3.07 -5.86 12.40
CA VAL A 56 2.08 -5.84 13.49
C VAL A 56 2.33 -4.70 14.49
N ASP A 57 3.59 -4.38 14.79
CA ASP A 57 3.90 -3.29 15.73
C ASP A 57 3.41 -1.93 15.21
N ARG A 58 3.48 -1.70 13.90
CA ARG A 58 2.96 -0.47 13.31
C ARG A 58 1.44 -0.39 13.37
N ILE A 59 0.77 -1.51 13.12
CA ILE A 59 -0.70 -1.58 13.26
C ILE A 59 -1.10 -1.30 14.70
N LEU A 60 -0.38 -1.89 15.67
CA LEU A 60 -0.63 -1.67 17.09
C LEU A 60 -0.42 -0.22 17.49
N ILE A 61 0.66 0.41 17.03
CA ILE A 61 0.91 1.83 17.30
C ILE A 61 -0.24 2.69 16.79
N LEU A 62 -0.66 2.47 15.54
CA LEU A 62 -1.78 3.22 14.96
C LEU A 62 -3.06 3.00 15.77
N ARG A 63 -3.35 1.77 16.15
CA ARG A 63 -4.53 1.44 16.96
C ARG A 63 -4.51 2.15 18.31
N ILE A 64 -3.35 2.20 18.95
CA ILE A 64 -3.17 2.88 20.25
C ILE A 64 -3.36 4.38 20.08
N LEU A 65 -2.75 4.97 19.04
CA LEU A 65 -2.86 6.40 18.78
C LEU A 65 -4.25 6.85 18.34
N MET A 66 -5.04 5.95 17.78
CA MET A 66 -6.45 6.23 17.46
C MET A 66 -7.27 6.52 18.71
N GLU A 67 -6.90 5.92 19.82
CA GLU A 67 -7.59 6.15 21.09
C GLU A 67 -7.16 7.47 21.71
N LYS A 68 -5.85 7.75 21.72
CA LYS A 68 -5.29 8.91 22.40
C LYS A 68 -3.87 9.16 21.93
N ASP A 69 -3.44 10.43 21.90
CA ASP A 69 -2.05 10.80 21.68
C ASP A 69 -1.16 10.21 22.77
N ARG A 70 0.03 9.75 22.38
CA ARG A 70 0.99 9.10 23.30
C ARG A 70 2.40 9.59 23.04
N CYS A 71 3.21 9.64 24.11
CA CYS A 71 4.65 9.82 23.97
C CYS A 71 5.33 8.47 23.75
N VAL A 72 6.60 8.48 23.34
CA VAL A 72 7.37 7.26 23.08
C VAL A 72 7.42 6.36 24.32
N CYS A 73 7.61 6.93 25.51
CA CYS A 73 7.69 6.14 26.73
C CYS A 73 6.39 5.40 27.05
N GLU A 74 5.24 6.00 26.74
CA GLU A 74 3.95 5.32 26.87
C GLU A 74 3.85 4.14 25.91
N LEU A 75 4.27 4.34 24.67
CA LEU A 75 4.26 3.27 23.67
C LEU A 75 5.20 2.11 24.04
N GLU A 76 6.39 2.44 24.57
CA GLU A 76 7.31 1.43 25.10
C GLU A 76 6.65 0.60 26.20
N ALA A 77 5.98 1.26 27.14
CA ALA A 77 5.31 0.59 28.25
C ALA A 77 4.14 -0.28 27.76
N ILE A 78 3.33 0.24 26.87
CA ILE A 78 2.15 -0.47 26.35
C ILE A 78 2.56 -1.70 25.55
N LEU A 79 3.56 -1.56 24.68
CA LEU A 79 3.96 -2.64 23.76
C LEU A 79 5.04 -3.55 24.30
N GLY A 80 5.72 -3.16 25.38
CA GLY A 80 6.84 -3.92 25.93
C GLY A 80 8.01 -4.00 24.97
N LYS A 81 8.23 -2.97 24.14
CA LYS A 81 9.31 -2.91 23.16
C LYS A 81 10.30 -1.81 23.53
N SER A 82 11.52 -1.91 23.00
CA SER A 82 12.58 -0.91 23.24
C SER A 82 12.27 0.44 22.58
N GLN A 83 12.87 1.49 23.09
CA GLN A 83 12.76 2.82 22.51
C GLN A 83 13.21 2.84 21.04
N SER A 84 14.31 2.16 20.72
CA SER A 84 14.81 2.11 19.35
C SER A 84 13.85 1.40 18.40
N ASN A 85 13.22 0.34 18.86
CA ASN A 85 12.21 -0.38 18.07
C ASN A 85 11.00 0.52 17.80
N ILE A 86 10.46 1.14 18.84
CA ILE A 86 9.31 2.05 18.73
C ILE A 86 9.64 3.23 17.82
N SER A 87 10.81 3.87 18.03
CA SER A 87 11.23 5.02 17.23
C SER A 87 11.40 4.68 15.75
N TYR A 88 11.89 3.48 15.45
CA TYR A 88 12.00 2.98 14.08
C TYR A 88 10.63 2.93 13.39
N HIS A 89 9.64 2.35 14.05
CA HIS A 89 8.28 2.23 13.51
C HIS A 89 7.58 3.60 13.40
N LEU A 90 7.78 4.46 14.40
CA LEU A 90 7.22 5.82 14.37
C LEU A 90 7.76 6.62 13.19
N LYS A 91 9.04 6.48 12.89
CA LYS A 91 9.66 7.18 11.75
C LYS A 91 9.05 6.75 10.42
N ILE A 92 8.81 5.46 10.24
CA ILE A 92 8.17 4.93 9.03
C ILE A 92 6.76 5.51 8.89
N LEU A 93 5.97 5.48 9.97
CA LEU A 93 4.60 6.01 9.97
C LEU A 93 4.57 7.51 9.74
N GLU A 94 5.52 8.24 10.33
CA GLU A 94 5.64 9.69 10.15
C GLU A 94 6.02 10.05 8.71
N ASN A 95 6.95 9.31 8.11
CA ASN A 95 7.36 9.52 6.72
C ASN A 95 6.21 9.30 5.73
N LEU A 96 5.24 8.46 6.08
CA LEU A 96 4.04 8.21 5.29
C LEU A 96 2.90 9.17 5.65
N ASN A 97 3.19 10.13 6.55
CA ASN A 97 2.23 11.14 6.99
C ASN A 97 0.97 10.55 7.68
N LEU A 98 1.10 9.36 8.25
CA LEU A 98 0.01 8.72 8.99
C LEU A 98 -0.07 9.22 10.43
N ILE A 99 1.05 9.67 10.97
CA ILE A 99 1.18 10.25 12.30
C ILE A 99 2.03 11.50 12.23
N LYS A 100 1.93 12.35 13.25
CA LYS A 100 2.79 13.51 13.41
C LYS A 100 3.29 13.60 14.84
N GLY A 101 4.56 14.00 15.00
CA GLY A 101 5.16 14.24 16.30
C GLY A 101 5.05 15.71 16.68
N TRP A 102 4.87 15.98 17.96
CA TRP A 102 4.87 17.32 18.51
C TRP A 102 5.45 17.32 19.92
N LYS A 103 6.08 18.43 20.28
CA LYS A 103 6.77 18.57 21.57
C LYS A 103 5.82 19.05 22.65
N LYS A 104 5.89 18.40 23.84
CA LYS A 104 5.26 18.86 25.07
C LYS A 104 6.30 18.72 26.17
N GLY A 105 6.91 19.86 26.55
CA GLY A 105 8.04 19.84 27.48
C GLY A 105 9.23 19.09 26.90
N LYS A 106 9.74 18.10 27.61
CA LYS A 106 10.89 17.28 27.19
C LYS A 106 10.52 16.09 26.30
N PHE A 107 9.23 15.84 26.14
CA PHE A 107 8.76 14.62 25.47
C PHE A 107 8.16 14.94 24.12
N THR A 108 8.38 14.02 23.17
CA THR A 108 7.70 14.04 21.89
C THR A 108 6.45 13.18 22.00
N HIS A 109 5.31 13.76 21.68
CA HIS A 109 4.04 13.08 21.58
C HIS A 109 3.71 12.82 20.12
N TYR A 110 2.91 11.81 19.87
CA TYR A 110 2.49 11.46 18.52
C TYR A 110 0.98 11.41 18.43
N SER A 111 0.48 11.91 17.32
CA SER A 111 -0.96 11.97 17.02
C SER A 111 -1.22 11.37 15.66
N ILE A 112 -2.40 10.79 15.50
CA ILE A 112 -2.90 10.32 14.19
C ILE A 112 -3.15 11.53 13.28
N VAL A 113 -2.79 11.41 12.02
CA VAL A 113 -3.22 12.34 10.97
C VAL A 113 -4.50 11.77 10.36
N GLN A 114 -5.64 12.23 10.86
CA GLN A 114 -6.96 11.68 10.50
C GLN A 114 -7.20 11.68 8.99
N LYS A 115 -6.85 12.75 8.31
CA LYS A 115 -7.03 12.87 6.85
C LYS A 115 -6.28 11.79 6.08
N SER A 116 -5.09 11.39 6.57
CA SER A 116 -4.28 10.36 5.91
C SER A 116 -4.89 8.98 6.06
N LEU A 117 -5.48 8.69 7.22
CA LEU A 117 -6.19 7.42 7.43
C LEU A 117 -7.45 7.36 6.57
N GLU A 118 -8.18 8.47 6.45
CA GLU A 118 -9.36 8.55 5.57
C GLU A 118 -8.96 8.36 4.11
N TYR A 119 -7.86 8.98 3.69
CA TYR A 119 -7.31 8.81 2.35
C TYR A 119 -6.95 7.36 2.07
N PHE A 120 -6.27 6.70 3.01
CA PHE A 120 -5.94 5.27 2.89
C PHE A 120 -7.21 4.41 2.77
N LYS A 121 -8.20 4.68 3.61
CA LYS A 121 -9.49 3.98 3.58
C LYS A 121 -10.14 4.10 2.21
N ASP A 122 -10.15 5.30 1.65
CA ASP A 122 -10.75 5.56 0.34
C ASP A 122 -10.00 4.82 -0.77
N LEU A 123 -8.67 4.87 -0.77
CA LEU A 123 -7.85 4.13 -1.74
C LEU A 123 -8.10 2.63 -1.67
N PHE A 124 -8.15 2.10 -0.46
CA PHE A 124 -8.37 0.68 -0.22
C PHE A 124 -9.76 0.25 -0.68
N ASN A 125 -10.77 1.06 -0.36
CA ASN A 125 -12.14 0.82 -0.80
C ASN A 125 -12.27 0.88 -2.32
N ASP A 126 -11.65 1.86 -2.96
CA ASP A 126 -11.66 1.99 -4.43
C ASP A 126 -11.07 0.74 -5.08
N TRP A 127 -9.94 0.28 -4.55
CA TRP A 127 -9.28 -0.91 -5.06
C TRP A 127 -10.14 -2.18 -4.89
N ILE A 128 -10.74 -2.37 -3.72
CA ILE A 128 -11.58 -3.56 -3.44
C ILE A 128 -12.88 -3.52 -4.21
N ASN A 129 -13.47 -2.31 -4.37
CA ASN A 129 -14.77 -2.14 -5.01
C ASN A 129 -14.68 -1.82 -6.50
N ASP A 130 -13.49 -1.94 -7.10
CA ASP A 130 -13.31 -1.73 -8.52
C ASP A 130 -14.17 -2.71 -9.32
N GLU A 131 -14.49 -2.36 -10.56
CA GLU A 131 -15.39 -3.11 -11.44
C GLU A 131 -15.04 -4.61 -11.59
N ILE A 132 -13.81 -4.97 -11.26
CA ILE A 132 -13.36 -6.35 -11.31
C ILE A 132 -14.14 -7.26 -10.34
N PHE A 133 -14.60 -6.71 -9.22
CA PHE A 133 -15.34 -7.44 -8.19
C PHE A 133 -16.85 -7.20 -8.24
N ASN A 134 -17.26 -6.33 -9.12
CA ASN A 134 -18.67 -6.04 -9.38
C ASN A 134 -19.06 -6.66 -10.72
#